data_bb6e910650b7032d00cc47d18133e7e5
#
_entry.id   bb6e910650b7032d00cc47d18133e7e5
#
_cell.length_a   1.000
_cell.length_b   1.000
_cell.length_c   1.000
_cell.angle_alpha   90.00
_cell.angle_beta   90.00
_cell.angle_gamma   90.00
#
_symmetry.space_group_name_H-M   'P 1'
#
loop_
_entity.id
_entity.type
_entity.pdbx_description
1 polymer ?
#
loop_
_entity_poly.entity_id
_entity_poly.type
_entity_poly.pdbx_seq_one_letter_code
_entity_poly.pdbx_strand_id
1 'polypeptide(L)'
;MRSLTFLAVLLVVSIASASAAVTPQHKARKGFSLEATKKSNSKPDFVREWVAAHQKWGKGVSPETLSAFSLLDDDGRVDVKPLGADEIYIADVKVGNPPQTLKMALDTGSADLWVQSTDTIYRANPEGPWAPRYKPNSSKTSRRLRDAEWEVEYVDGTHANGIVYLDTVRLGDFELNNTAIQSAQIVAPRFERETELTGILGLAKSLPSNIDPPTPSLLDKLRPLLDDPVFTVDMRRNATGRFDFGYIDESRAKDNISWMATREDSPHWDVTFDTTAWTGFRQVWMAHTFEATIDTGTTLLFLPGDLASMYWYDVPDMRVDPRLGDSFTFPCKFSNDLPDLMFKVPGTEHVLRIPGPYLSYSTTDNDSDYCWGGLQSAESLGVTIIGDIALKALYVAFDLENNKVGFANKDLDDIDDW
;
A
#
# COMPACT_ATOMS: atom_id res chain seq x y z
N MET A 1 -49.97 17.52 -89.61
CA MET A 1 -49.15 18.19 -88.59
C MET A 1 -49.20 17.30 -87.34
N ARG A 2 -48.16 16.50 -87.15
CA ARG A 2 -48.05 15.58 -86.04
C ARG A 2 -46.87 16.02 -85.15
N SER A 3 -47.14 16.42 -83.95
CA SER A 3 -46.18 16.80 -82.92
C SER A 3 -45.57 15.52 -82.27
N LEU A 4 -44.24 15.42 -82.33
CA LEU A 4 -43.47 14.37 -81.59
C LEU A 4 -43.00 15.00 -80.31
N THR A 5 -43.50 14.39 -79.22
CA THR A 5 -43.04 14.69 -77.83
C THR A 5 -41.89 13.73 -77.48
N PHE A 6 -40.68 14.27 -77.28
CA PHE A 6 -39.54 13.52 -76.79
C PHE A 6 -39.63 13.40 -75.26
N LEU A 7 -39.70 12.20 -74.73
CA LEU A 7 -39.63 11.89 -73.30
C LEU A 7 -38.18 11.66 -72.94
N ALA A 8 -37.57 12.57 -72.15
CA ALA A 8 -36.21 12.39 -71.62
C ALA A 8 -36.34 11.63 -70.29
N VAL A 9 -35.78 10.43 -70.25
CA VAL A 9 -35.63 9.63 -69.05
C VAL A 9 -34.34 10.03 -68.36
N LEU A 10 -34.42 10.73 -67.21
CA LEU A 10 -33.27 10.98 -66.34
C LEU A 10 -33.00 9.76 -65.51
N LEU A 11 -31.85 9.12 -65.75
CA LEU A 11 -31.28 8.06 -64.91
C LEU A 11 -30.54 8.71 -63.74
N VAL A 12 -31.09 8.69 -62.54
CA VAL A 12 -30.44 9.11 -61.30
C VAL A 12 -29.60 7.93 -60.82
N VAL A 13 -28.26 7.97 -61.01
CA VAL A 13 -27.33 7.00 -60.41
C VAL A 13 -26.99 7.50 -59.01
N SER A 14 -27.59 6.84 -57.98
CA SER A 14 -27.24 7.07 -56.58
C SER A 14 -25.91 6.37 -56.30
N ILE A 15 -24.83 7.14 -56.19
CA ILE A 15 -23.56 6.64 -55.65
C ILE A 15 -23.69 6.60 -54.12
N ALA A 16 -23.93 5.43 -53.56
CA ALA A 16 -23.82 5.21 -52.12
C ALA A 16 -22.35 5.20 -51.72
N SER A 17 -21.86 6.30 -51.19
CA SER A 17 -20.55 6.35 -50.53
C SER A 17 -20.62 5.52 -49.23
N ALA A 18 -20.11 4.32 -49.26
CA ALA A 18 -19.86 3.54 -48.05
C ALA A 18 -18.69 4.21 -47.33
N SER A 19 -18.99 5.07 -46.36
CA SER A 19 -18.02 5.51 -45.37
C SER A 19 -17.69 4.33 -44.48
N ALA A 20 -16.55 3.69 -44.71
CA ALA A 20 -16.01 2.74 -43.75
C ALA A 20 -15.68 3.51 -42.48
N ALA A 21 -16.47 3.29 -41.41
CA ALA A 21 -16.12 3.73 -40.08
C ALA A 21 -14.80 3.05 -39.72
N VAL A 22 -13.74 3.83 -39.69
CA VAL A 22 -12.45 3.40 -39.13
C VAL A 22 -12.72 3.26 -37.63
N THR A 23 -12.95 2.04 -37.16
CA THR A 23 -12.90 1.73 -35.72
C THR A 23 -11.50 2.12 -35.27
N PRO A 24 -11.35 2.98 -34.24
CA PRO A 24 -10.04 3.26 -33.69
C PRO A 24 -9.48 1.91 -33.21
N GLN A 25 -8.39 1.47 -33.81
CA GLN A 25 -7.59 0.39 -33.22
C GLN A 25 -7.07 0.95 -31.90
N HIS A 26 -7.70 0.59 -30.80
CA HIS A 26 -7.11 0.77 -29.48
C HIS A 26 -5.78 0.02 -29.50
N LYS A 27 -4.69 0.79 -29.60
CA LYS A 27 -3.35 0.25 -29.38
C LYS A 27 -3.40 -0.38 -27.99
N ALA A 28 -3.11 -1.67 -27.87
CA ALA A 28 -3.08 -2.34 -26.58
C ALA A 28 -2.12 -1.57 -25.68
N ARG A 29 -2.66 -1.01 -24.58
CA ARG A 29 -1.87 -0.25 -23.60
C ARG A 29 -0.85 -1.18 -22.97
N LYS A 30 0.40 -0.76 -22.88
CA LYS A 30 1.43 -1.48 -22.17
C LYS A 30 1.30 -1.19 -20.68
N GLY A 31 0.49 -1.97 -20.02
CA GLY A 31 0.27 -1.95 -18.60
C GLY A 31 -0.09 -3.36 -18.11
N PHE A 32 -0.12 -3.54 -16.81
CA PHE A 32 -0.50 -4.81 -16.17
C PHE A 32 -1.15 -4.56 -14.82
N SER A 33 -1.83 -5.59 -14.31
CA SER A 33 -2.43 -5.58 -12.99
C SER A 33 -1.83 -6.68 -12.13
N LEU A 34 -1.64 -6.38 -10.86
CA LEU A 34 -1.37 -7.35 -9.82
C LEU A 34 -2.60 -7.43 -8.92
N GLU A 35 -3.21 -8.61 -8.83
CA GLU A 35 -4.18 -8.87 -7.78
C GLU A 35 -3.45 -9.02 -6.46
N ALA A 36 -3.89 -8.27 -5.48
CA ALA A 36 -3.37 -8.30 -4.13
C ALA A 36 -4.40 -8.95 -3.23
N THR A 37 -4.13 -10.19 -2.84
CA THR A 37 -5.04 -10.97 -2.01
C THR A 37 -4.78 -10.70 -0.54
N LYS A 38 -5.87 -10.61 0.21
CA LYS A 38 -5.84 -10.63 1.65
C LYS A 38 -5.39 -12.00 2.14
N LYS A 39 -4.54 -12.01 3.16
CA LYS A 39 -4.15 -13.23 3.85
C LYS A 39 -5.35 -13.81 4.63
N SER A 40 -5.57 -15.11 4.52
CA SER A 40 -6.71 -15.78 5.14
C SER A 40 -6.43 -16.18 6.60
N ASN A 41 -7.43 -15.97 7.49
CA ASN A 41 -7.59 -16.64 8.79
C ASN A 41 -6.83 -16.13 10.02
N SER A 42 -6.24 -14.93 10.05
CA SER A 42 -5.77 -14.35 11.31
C SER A 42 -6.73 -13.25 11.81
N LYS A 43 -6.82 -13.14 13.14
CA LYS A 43 -7.51 -11.99 13.74
C LYS A 43 -6.59 -10.78 13.67
N PRO A 44 -7.13 -9.57 13.45
CA PRO A 44 -6.35 -8.35 13.55
C PRO A 44 -5.61 -8.26 14.89
N ASP A 45 -4.34 -7.93 14.86
CA ASP A 45 -3.47 -7.78 16.04
C ASP A 45 -2.92 -6.36 16.08
N PHE A 46 -3.57 -5.50 16.84
CA PHE A 46 -3.21 -4.09 16.95
C PHE A 46 -1.79 -3.87 17.47
N VAL A 47 -1.41 -4.59 18.53
CA VAL A 47 -0.09 -4.41 19.16
C VAL A 47 1.01 -4.69 18.14
N ARG A 48 0.83 -5.73 17.35
CA ARG A 48 1.76 -6.11 16.31
C ARG A 48 1.88 -5.05 15.20
N GLU A 49 0.75 -4.51 14.72
CA GLU A 49 0.76 -3.50 13.67
C GLU A 49 1.30 -2.17 14.16
N TRP A 50 0.97 -1.80 15.39
CA TRP A 50 1.53 -0.64 16.04
C TRP A 50 3.07 -0.75 16.17
N VAL A 51 3.55 -1.90 16.64
CA VAL A 51 4.98 -2.21 16.73
C VAL A 51 5.64 -2.20 15.34
N ALA A 52 5.01 -2.82 14.34
CA ALA A 52 5.54 -2.85 12.97
C ALA A 52 5.70 -1.46 12.36
N ALA A 53 4.73 -0.56 12.58
CA ALA A 53 4.82 0.83 12.15
C ALA A 53 5.98 1.57 12.84
N HIS A 54 6.13 1.39 14.16
CA HIS A 54 7.21 2.01 14.91
C HIS A 54 8.59 1.47 14.52
N GLN A 55 8.69 0.19 14.20
CA GLN A 55 9.92 -0.41 13.66
C GLN A 55 10.28 0.15 12.29
N LYS A 56 9.29 0.40 11.44
CA LYS A 56 9.51 0.93 10.09
C LYS A 56 9.83 2.42 10.09
N TRP A 57 9.12 3.22 10.87
CA TRP A 57 9.09 4.68 10.76
C TRP A 57 9.68 5.43 11.96
N GLY A 58 9.84 4.81 13.11
CA GLY A 58 10.26 5.46 14.34
C GLY A 58 11.62 6.15 14.21
N LYS A 59 11.73 7.34 14.81
CA LYS A 59 13.00 8.12 14.88
C LYS A 59 13.70 8.00 16.23
N GLY A 60 13.14 7.23 17.12
CA GLY A 60 13.58 7.00 18.49
C GLY A 60 12.41 6.38 19.25
N VAL A 61 12.69 5.42 20.12
CA VAL A 61 11.67 4.66 20.82
C VAL A 61 11.75 5.03 22.29
N SER A 62 10.62 5.44 22.87
CA SER A 62 10.56 5.67 24.31
C SER A 62 10.81 4.38 25.08
N PRO A 63 11.25 4.45 26.37
CA PRO A 63 11.38 3.26 27.19
C PRO A 63 10.07 2.47 27.30
N GLU A 64 8.93 3.14 27.27
CA GLU A 64 7.60 2.55 27.26
C GLU A 64 7.36 1.77 25.98
N THR A 65 7.72 2.35 24.83
CA THR A 65 7.62 1.68 23.52
C THR A 65 8.54 0.46 23.47
N LEU A 66 9.78 0.56 23.97
CA LEU A 66 10.68 -0.59 24.08
C LEU A 66 10.11 -1.69 24.98
N SER A 67 9.41 -1.30 26.06
CA SER A 67 8.70 -2.25 26.91
C SER A 67 7.55 -2.92 26.16
N ALA A 68 6.83 -2.21 25.28
CA ALA A 68 5.81 -2.81 24.42
C ALA A 68 6.40 -3.83 23.43
N PHE A 69 7.60 -3.57 22.89
CA PHE A 69 8.32 -4.57 22.10
C PHE A 69 8.68 -5.81 22.90
N SER A 70 9.07 -5.65 24.17
CA SER A 70 9.41 -6.78 25.04
C SER A 70 8.21 -7.66 25.38
N LEU A 71 6.99 -7.13 25.37
CA LEU A 71 5.76 -7.92 25.53
C LEU A 71 5.56 -8.94 24.39
N LEU A 72 6.18 -8.70 23.22
CA LEU A 72 6.18 -9.64 22.10
C LEU A 72 7.29 -10.70 22.22
N ASP A 73 8.32 -10.46 23.05
CA ASP A 73 9.50 -11.33 23.19
C ASP A 73 9.49 -12.20 24.49
N ASP A 74 8.69 -11.84 25.50
CA ASP A 74 8.93 -12.30 26.87
C ASP A 74 8.30 -13.64 27.22
N ASP A 75 8.00 -14.52 26.34
CA ASP A 75 7.66 -15.88 26.77
C ASP A 75 7.86 -17.02 25.77
N GLY A 76 8.48 -16.79 24.63
CA GLY A 76 8.62 -17.88 23.67
C GLY A 76 7.28 -18.52 23.25
N ARG A 77 6.16 -17.94 23.64
CA ARG A 77 4.78 -18.41 23.45
C ARG A 77 3.73 -17.31 23.29
N VAL A 78 4.09 -16.15 22.79
CA VAL A 78 3.07 -15.48 22.01
C VAL A 78 2.94 -16.34 20.76
N ASP A 79 1.81 -17.01 20.59
CA ASP A 79 1.39 -17.53 19.30
C ASP A 79 1.40 -16.32 18.35
N VAL A 80 2.56 -16.01 17.80
CA VAL A 80 2.73 -15.00 16.76
C VAL A 80 2.02 -15.60 15.57
N LYS A 81 0.72 -15.38 15.56
CA LYS A 81 -0.11 -15.71 14.42
C LYS A 81 0.44 -14.92 13.24
N PRO A 82 0.48 -15.53 12.07
CA PRO A 82 0.94 -14.88 10.86
C PRO A 82 0.28 -13.51 10.70
N LEU A 83 0.97 -12.57 10.02
CA LEU A 83 0.51 -11.21 9.70
C LEU A 83 -0.99 -11.18 9.44
N GLY A 84 -1.73 -10.44 10.24
CA GLY A 84 -3.17 -10.62 10.46
C GLY A 84 -4.07 -10.39 9.25
N ALA A 85 -5.29 -10.85 9.38
CA ALA A 85 -6.33 -10.65 8.38
C ALA A 85 -6.54 -9.14 8.13
N ASP A 86 -6.56 -8.74 6.86
CA ASP A 86 -6.83 -7.38 6.39
C ASP A 86 -5.69 -6.34 6.60
N GLU A 87 -4.49 -6.78 6.93
CA GLU A 87 -3.37 -5.92 7.33
C GLU A 87 -2.31 -5.78 6.23
N ILE A 88 -2.07 -6.81 5.42
CA ILE A 88 -1.09 -6.78 4.33
C ILE A 88 -1.69 -7.38 3.06
N TYR A 89 -1.49 -6.67 1.95
CA TYR A 89 -1.85 -7.11 0.62
C TYR A 89 -0.66 -7.78 -0.06
N ILE A 90 -0.84 -9.05 -0.42
CA ILE A 90 0.19 -9.91 -0.99
C ILE A 90 -0.11 -10.18 -2.46
N ALA A 91 0.87 -9.96 -3.32
CA ALA A 91 0.82 -10.31 -4.74
C ALA A 91 1.83 -11.40 -5.10
N ASP A 92 1.48 -12.18 -6.11
CA ASP A 92 2.38 -13.17 -6.71
C ASP A 92 3.33 -12.49 -7.69
N VAL A 93 4.64 -12.54 -7.39
CA VAL A 93 5.71 -12.01 -8.23
C VAL A 93 6.58 -13.16 -8.73
N LYS A 94 6.88 -13.18 -10.03
CA LYS A 94 7.71 -14.23 -10.63
C LYS A 94 9.16 -13.79 -10.74
N VAL A 95 10.07 -14.55 -10.15
CA VAL A 95 11.52 -14.26 -10.12
C VAL A 95 12.31 -15.42 -10.70
N GLY A 96 13.28 -15.12 -11.54
CA GLY A 96 14.24 -16.09 -12.09
C GLY A 96 13.81 -16.82 -13.36
N ASN A 97 14.67 -17.74 -13.81
CA ASN A 97 14.43 -18.59 -14.97
C ASN A 97 14.93 -20.04 -14.70
N PRO A 98 14.04 -21.04 -14.56
CA PRO A 98 12.58 -20.93 -14.64
C PRO A 98 11.99 -20.01 -13.56
N PRO A 99 10.80 -19.42 -13.82
CA PRO A 99 10.18 -18.50 -12.87
C PRO A 99 9.79 -19.21 -11.56
N GLN A 100 10.11 -18.57 -10.44
CA GLN A 100 9.69 -18.94 -9.10
C GLN A 100 8.63 -17.93 -8.66
N THR A 101 7.46 -18.39 -8.27
CA THR A 101 6.41 -17.51 -7.72
C THR A 101 6.69 -17.23 -6.26
N LEU A 102 6.88 -15.96 -5.92
CA LEU A 102 7.11 -15.46 -4.58
C LEU A 102 5.94 -14.57 -4.16
N LYS A 103 5.55 -14.68 -2.92
CA LYS A 103 4.46 -13.87 -2.34
C LYS A 103 5.04 -12.62 -1.70
N MET A 104 4.76 -11.46 -2.29
CA MET A 104 5.38 -10.18 -1.93
C MET A 104 4.35 -9.21 -1.39
N ALA A 105 4.64 -8.58 -0.27
CA ALA A 105 3.89 -7.39 0.15
C ALA A 105 4.20 -6.22 -0.78
N LEU A 106 3.19 -5.47 -1.19
CA LEU A 106 3.33 -4.29 -2.04
C LEU A 106 3.41 -3.05 -1.13
N ASP A 107 4.56 -2.40 -1.08
CA ASP A 107 4.92 -1.41 -0.07
C ASP A 107 5.31 -0.07 -0.69
N THR A 108 4.41 0.92 -0.67
CA THR A 108 4.72 2.27 -1.16
C THR A 108 5.57 3.11 -0.20
N GLY A 109 5.80 2.62 1.02
CA GLY A 109 6.65 3.27 2.03
C GLY A 109 8.13 2.85 1.97
N SER A 110 8.51 1.87 1.14
CA SER A 110 9.91 1.47 0.95
C SER A 110 10.25 1.25 -0.52
N ALA A 111 11.55 1.24 -0.87
CA ALA A 111 12.03 1.07 -2.24
C ALA A 111 12.76 -0.26 -2.49
N ASP A 112 12.91 -1.07 -1.48
CA ASP A 112 13.67 -2.32 -1.51
C ASP A 112 12.86 -3.48 -2.08
N LEU A 113 13.52 -4.33 -2.88
CA LEU A 113 13.01 -5.64 -3.25
C LEU A 113 13.79 -6.70 -2.49
N TRP A 114 13.33 -7.05 -1.30
CA TRP A 114 14.00 -8.07 -0.50
C TRP A 114 13.14 -9.32 -0.29
N VAL A 115 13.80 -10.47 -0.16
CA VAL A 115 13.15 -11.77 -0.06
C VAL A 115 13.86 -12.70 0.92
N GLN A 116 13.10 -13.52 1.61
CA GLN A 116 13.61 -14.73 2.24
C GLN A 116 14.01 -15.73 1.12
N SER A 117 15.15 -16.37 1.31
CA SER A 117 15.74 -17.24 0.31
C SER A 117 16.31 -18.51 0.90
N THR A 118 16.98 -19.31 0.08
CA THR A 118 17.78 -20.44 0.57
C THR A 118 19.03 -20.02 1.33
N ASP A 119 19.38 -18.73 1.31
CA ASP A 119 20.51 -18.19 2.09
C ASP A 119 20.06 -17.71 3.50
N THR A 120 18.75 -17.67 3.78
CA THR A 120 18.19 -17.19 5.06
C THR A 120 18.45 -18.20 6.19
N ILE A 121 18.98 -17.69 7.29
CA ILE A 121 19.26 -18.45 8.51
C ILE A 121 18.15 -18.17 9.52
N TYR A 122 17.33 -19.19 9.77
CA TYR A 122 16.22 -19.10 10.72
C TYR A 122 16.71 -19.47 12.11
N ARG A 123 16.65 -18.53 13.06
CA ARG A 123 17.06 -18.73 14.47
C ARG A 123 15.89 -18.89 15.40
N ALA A 124 14.83 -18.09 15.20
CA ALA A 124 13.62 -18.13 16.00
C ALA A 124 12.64 -19.23 15.56
N ASN A 125 12.75 -19.73 14.33
CA ASN A 125 11.92 -20.80 13.78
C ASN A 125 12.74 -21.76 12.90
N PRO A 126 13.73 -22.50 13.45
CA PRO A 126 14.64 -23.34 12.66
C PRO A 126 13.97 -24.54 11.99
N GLU A 127 12.87 -25.02 12.53
CA GLU A 127 12.15 -26.21 12.04
C GLU A 127 11.05 -25.87 11.02
N GLY A 128 10.72 -24.58 10.88
CA GLY A 128 9.60 -24.14 10.02
C GLY A 128 8.21 -24.45 10.60
N PRO A 129 7.15 -24.34 9.81
CA PRO A 129 7.14 -24.06 8.37
C PRO A 129 7.59 -22.63 8.02
N TRP A 130 8.13 -22.46 6.80
CA TRP A 130 8.55 -21.17 6.26
C TRP A 130 7.71 -20.80 5.04
N ALA A 131 7.66 -19.51 4.72
CA ALA A 131 7.12 -19.01 3.47
C ALA A 131 7.86 -19.61 2.25
N PRO A 132 7.26 -19.58 1.04
CA PRO A 132 7.99 -19.88 -0.18
C PRO A 132 9.26 -19.04 -0.27
N ARG A 133 10.42 -19.67 -0.54
CA ARG A 133 11.72 -19.02 -0.54
C ARG A 133 12.29 -18.87 -1.93
N TYR A 134 12.92 -17.75 -2.21
CA TYR A 134 13.72 -17.58 -3.41
C TYR A 134 14.91 -18.55 -3.42
N LYS A 135 15.15 -19.19 -4.55
CA LYS A 135 16.22 -20.18 -4.77
C LYS A 135 17.14 -19.68 -5.88
N PRO A 136 18.14 -18.83 -5.59
CA PRO A 136 19.03 -18.24 -6.60
C PRO A 136 19.72 -19.33 -7.45
N ASN A 137 20.18 -20.40 -6.84
CA ASN A 137 20.84 -21.50 -7.54
C ASN A 137 19.92 -22.30 -8.50
N SER A 138 18.60 -22.12 -8.40
CA SER A 138 17.62 -22.72 -9.31
C SER A 138 17.27 -21.81 -10.49
N SER A 139 17.80 -20.60 -10.53
CA SER A 139 17.59 -19.64 -11.62
C SER A 139 18.82 -19.57 -12.53
N LYS A 140 18.62 -19.75 -13.83
CA LYS A 140 19.68 -19.63 -14.86
C LYS A 140 20.09 -18.17 -15.10
N THR A 141 19.27 -17.22 -14.70
CA THR A 141 19.49 -15.77 -14.86
C THR A 141 20.03 -15.11 -13.58
N SER A 142 20.05 -15.87 -12.48
CA SER A 142 20.59 -15.39 -11.21
C SER A 142 22.11 -15.23 -11.25
N ARG A 143 22.59 -14.10 -10.75
CA ARG A 143 24.00 -13.82 -10.61
C ARG A 143 24.25 -13.01 -9.33
N ARG A 144 25.03 -13.58 -8.41
CA ARG A 144 25.42 -12.86 -7.18
C ARG A 144 26.22 -11.60 -7.54
N LEU A 145 25.85 -10.47 -6.94
CA LEU A 145 26.59 -9.22 -7.00
C LEU A 145 27.59 -9.23 -5.82
N ARG A 146 28.86 -9.60 -6.10
CA ARG A 146 29.83 -9.96 -5.05
C ARG A 146 30.27 -8.81 -4.17
N ASP A 147 30.25 -7.60 -4.72
CA ASP A 147 30.71 -6.38 -4.05
C ASP A 147 29.53 -5.53 -3.53
N ALA A 148 28.36 -6.17 -3.34
CA ALA A 148 27.16 -5.51 -2.82
C ALA A 148 26.57 -6.30 -1.66
N GLU A 149 26.25 -5.56 -0.63
CA GLU A 149 25.54 -6.00 0.57
C GLU A 149 24.36 -5.06 0.83
N TRP A 150 23.47 -5.45 1.67
CA TRP A 150 22.35 -4.62 2.08
C TRP A 150 22.01 -4.83 3.55
N GLU A 151 21.54 -3.78 4.19
CA GLU A 151 21.10 -3.82 5.57
C GLU A 151 19.95 -2.83 5.80
N VAL A 152 18.94 -3.27 6.53
CA VAL A 152 17.88 -2.43 7.08
C VAL A 152 17.88 -2.62 8.58
N GLU A 153 18.13 -1.56 9.32
CA GLU A 153 18.03 -1.53 10.77
C GLU A 153 16.64 -1.00 11.17
N TYR A 154 15.99 -1.74 12.05
CA TYR A 154 14.72 -1.36 12.63
C TYR A 154 14.93 -0.67 13.97
N VAL A 155 13.99 0.17 14.39
CA VAL A 155 14.11 1.01 15.60
C VAL A 155 14.31 0.21 16.88
N ASP A 156 13.82 -1.03 16.94
CA ASP A 156 14.02 -1.95 18.07
C ASP A 156 15.41 -2.61 18.11
N GLY A 157 16.30 -2.20 17.20
CA GLY A 157 17.64 -2.77 17.05
C GLY A 157 17.64 -4.12 16.34
N THR A 158 16.48 -4.64 15.91
CA THR A 158 16.47 -5.77 14.98
C THR A 158 16.88 -5.29 13.59
N HIS A 159 17.44 -6.18 12.79
CA HIS A 159 17.88 -5.85 11.44
C HIS A 159 17.54 -6.99 10.48
N ALA A 160 17.40 -6.64 9.22
CA ALA A 160 17.45 -7.57 8.12
C ALA A 160 18.65 -7.19 7.26
N ASN A 161 19.47 -8.16 6.93
CA ASN A 161 20.64 -7.95 6.10
C ASN A 161 20.93 -9.17 5.22
N GLY A 162 21.77 -8.99 4.25
CA GLY A 162 22.14 -10.11 3.41
C GLY A 162 22.95 -9.73 2.17
N ILE A 163 22.81 -10.55 1.17
CA ILE A 163 23.55 -10.47 -0.10
C ILE A 163 22.61 -10.11 -1.24
N VAL A 164 23.18 -9.64 -2.34
CA VAL A 164 22.42 -9.17 -3.49
C VAL A 164 22.64 -10.11 -4.68
N TYR A 165 21.55 -10.49 -5.32
CA TYR A 165 21.56 -11.14 -6.62
C TYR A 165 20.97 -10.21 -7.68
N LEU A 166 21.49 -10.29 -8.90
CA LEU A 166 20.80 -9.78 -10.08
C LEU A 166 20.06 -10.95 -10.72
N ASP A 167 18.74 -10.80 -10.91
CA ASP A 167 17.93 -11.81 -11.58
C ASP A 167 16.84 -11.15 -12.43
N THR A 168 16.04 -11.93 -13.12
CA THR A 168 14.90 -11.49 -13.90
C THR A 168 13.66 -11.45 -13.02
N VAL A 169 12.99 -10.30 -12.95
CA VAL A 169 11.68 -10.14 -12.32
C VAL A 169 10.61 -9.99 -13.40
N ARG A 170 9.50 -10.72 -13.27
CA ARG A 170 8.36 -10.64 -14.19
C ARG A 170 7.13 -10.12 -13.47
N LEU A 171 6.56 -9.05 -14.02
CA LEU A 171 5.35 -8.39 -13.57
C LEU A 171 4.40 -8.26 -14.76
N GLY A 172 3.28 -8.97 -14.75
CA GLY A 172 2.45 -9.09 -15.93
C GLY A 172 3.26 -9.65 -17.11
N ASP A 173 3.23 -8.94 -18.23
CA ASP A 173 3.99 -9.27 -19.45
C ASP A 173 5.39 -8.61 -19.49
N PHE A 174 5.74 -7.82 -18.47
CA PHE A 174 7.05 -7.16 -18.40
C PHE A 174 8.12 -8.09 -17.82
N GLU A 175 9.29 -8.05 -18.45
CA GLU A 175 10.47 -8.77 -18.01
C GLU A 175 11.59 -7.77 -17.68
N LEU A 176 11.90 -7.65 -16.38
CA LEU A 176 12.92 -6.74 -15.85
C LEU A 176 14.20 -7.53 -15.59
N ASN A 177 15.09 -7.55 -16.57
CA ASN A 177 16.35 -8.28 -16.47
C ASN A 177 17.36 -7.53 -15.58
N ASN A 178 18.26 -8.29 -14.94
CA ASN A 178 19.27 -7.76 -14.02
C ASN A 178 18.67 -6.84 -12.94
N THR A 179 17.54 -7.23 -12.37
CA THR A 179 16.94 -6.54 -11.21
C THR A 179 17.64 -7.02 -9.94
N ALA A 180 17.99 -6.07 -9.08
CA ALA A 180 18.59 -6.39 -7.80
C ALA A 180 17.56 -7.06 -6.89
N ILE A 181 17.90 -8.22 -6.37
CA ILE A 181 17.13 -9.00 -5.40
C ILE A 181 17.96 -9.05 -4.12
N GLN A 182 17.46 -8.43 -3.08
CA GLN A 182 18.07 -8.45 -1.76
C GLN A 182 17.71 -9.77 -1.06
N SER A 183 18.63 -10.71 -1.09
CA SER A 183 18.48 -12.04 -0.48
C SER A 183 18.83 -11.94 1.00
N ALA A 184 17.82 -12.02 1.86
CA ALA A 184 18.00 -11.91 3.30
C ALA A 184 18.76 -13.13 3.84
N GLN A 185 19.86 -12.89 4.56
CA GLN A 185 20.57 -13.89 5.36
C GLN A 185 20.06 -13.90 6.80
N ILE A 186 19.74 -12.73 7.33
CA ILE A 186 19.12 -12.53 8.64
C ILE A 186 17.86 -11.73 8.44
N VAL A 187 16.80 -12.10 9.13
CA VAL A 187 15.53 -11.39 9.18
C VAL A 187 15.08 -11.26 10.63
N ALA A 188 14.27 -10.23 10.92
CA ALA A 188 13.67 -10.11 12.25
C ALA A 188 12.78 -11.33 12.57
N PRO A 189 12.69 -11.76 13.85
CA PRO A 189 11.97 -12.97 14.27
C PRO A 189 10.53 -13.06 13.75
N ARG A 190 9.85 -11.92 13.59
CA ARG A 190 8.49 -11.87 13.01
C ARG A 190 8.42 -12.43 11.60
N PHE A 191 9.43 -12.18 10.76
CA PHE A 191 9.49 -12.70 9.40
C PHE A 191 9.89 -14.18 9.37
N GLU A 192 10.68 -14.66 10.35
CA GLU A 192 11.01 -16.09 10.46
C GLU A 192 9.78 -16.98 10.71
N ARG A 193 8.78 -16.43 11.39
CA ARG A 193 7.52 -17.12 11.69
C ARG A 193 6.46 -16.96 10.62
N GLU A 194 6.75 -16.13 9.62
CA GLU A 194 5.84 -15.87 8.51
C GLU A 194 5.82 -17.04 7.54
N THR A 195 4.63 -17.57 7.24
CA THR A 195 4.48 -18.78 6.41
C THR A 195 3.93 -18.51 5.00
N GLU A 196 3.45 -17.30 4.75
CA GLU A 196 2.87 -16.94 3.46
C GLU A 196 3.65 -15.82 2.74
N LEU A 197 4.26 -14.91 3.49
CA LEU A 197 4.98 -13.75 2.94
C LEU A 197 6.44 -14.08 2.70
N THR A 198 6.87 -14.06 1.43
CA THR A 198 8.27 -14.27 1.05
C THR A 198 9.14 -13.04 1.32
N GLY A 199 8.61 -11.84 1.07
CA GLY A 199 9.37 -10.59 1.17
C GLY A 199 8.54 -9.36 0.81
N ILE A 200 9.24 -8.25 0.57
CA ILE A 200 8.64 -6.95 0.28
C ILE A 200 9.06 -6.50 -1.12
N LEU A 201 8.11 -5.97 -1.87
CA LEU A 201 8.32 -5.28 -3.13
C LEU A 201 8.04 -3.80 -2.91
N GLY A 202 9.12 -3.03 -2.76
CA GLY A 202 9.06 -1.61 -2.51
C GLY A 202 8.62 -0.83 -3.73
N LEU A 203 7.72 0.13 -3.51
CA LEU A 203 7.09 1.00 -4.50
C LEU A 203 7.21 2.49 -4.12
N ALA A 204 8.11 2.85 -3.19
CA ALA A 204 8.41 4.24 -2.87
C ALA A 204 9.08 4.94 -4.06
N LYS A 205 9.11 6.27 -4.00
CA LYS A 205 9.86 7.09 -4.97
C LYS A 205 11.32 6.64 -4.98
N SER A 206 11.98 6.95 -6.09
CA SER A 206 13.37 6.60 -6.34
C SER A 206 14.30 6.98 -5.17
N LEU A 207 14.57 5.99 -4.32
CA LEU A 207 15.63 6.03 -3.33
C LEU A 207 16.71 5.11 -3.79
N PRO A 208 17.98 5.41 -3.46
CA PRO A 208 18.93 4.35 -3.41
C PRO A 208 18.37 3.27 -2.48
N SER A 209 18.20 2.07 -3.01
CA SER A 209 17.95 0.89 -2.20
C SER A 209 18.99 0.83 -1.08
N ASN A 210 18.66 0.19 0.05
CA ASN A 210 19.63 -0.06 1.12
C ASN A 210 20.78 -0.99 0.68
N ILE A 211 21.06 -1.04 -0.62
CA ILE A 211 22.17 -1.77 -1.23
C ILE A 211 23.39 -0.85 -1.34
N ASP A 212 24.53 -1.30 -0.86
CA ASP A 212 25.82 -0.63 -1.05
C ASP A 212 26.72 -1.49 -1.95
N PRO A 213 27.19 -0.98 -3.11
CA PRO A 213 26.83 0.30 -3.75
C PRO A 213 25.39 0.33 -4.29
N PRO A 214 24.75 1.52 -4.33
CA PRO A 214 23.35 1.67 -4.73
C PRO A 214 23.02 1.10 -6.11
N THR A 215 21.85 0.49 -6.22
CA THR A 215 21.30 -0.04 -7.48
C THR A 215 19.96 0.62 -7.80
N PRO A 216 19.54 0.68 -9.08
CA PRO A 216 18.22 1.17 -9.44
C PRO A 216 17.11 0.36 -8.75
N SER A 217 16.09 1.05 -8.25
CA SER A 217 14.89 0.41 -7.70
C SER A 217 14.10 -0.34 -8.79
N LEU A 218 13.12 -1.12 -8.37
CA LEU A 218 12.22 -1.80 -9.31
C LEU A 218 11.41 -0.76 -10.13
N LEU A 219 10.93 0.31 -9.49
CA LEU A 219 10.19 1.37 -10.18
C LEU A 219 11.05 2.12 -11.19
N ASP A 220 12.33 2.36 -10.91
CA ASP A 220 13.25 2.97 -11.88
C ASP A 220 13.38 2.15 -13.16
N LYS A 221 13.34 0.83 -13.02
CA LYS A 221 13.40 -0.10 -14.16
C LYS A 221 12.07 -0.25 -14.90
N LEU A 222 10.97 -0.17 -14.17
CA LEU A 222 9.64 -0.37 -14.71
C LEU A 222 9.12 0.89 -15.43
N ARG A 223 9.32 2.07 -14.84
CA ARG A 223 8.82 3.37 -15.34
C ARG A 223 9.03 3.58 -16.85
N PRO A 224 10.23 3.39 -17.43
CA PRO A 224 10.45 3.64 -18.86
C PRO A 224 9.77 2.62 -19.80
N LEU A 225 9.20 1.56 -19.26
CA LEU A 225 8.54 0.49 -20.02
C LEU A 225 7.02 0.67 -20.06
N LEU A 226 6.45 1.46 -19.16
CA LEU A 226 5.02 1.74 -19.08
C LEU A 226 4.61 2.75 -20.16
N ASP A 227 3.41 2.59 -20.72
CA ASP A 227 2.85 3.57 -21.66
C ASP A 227 2.53 4.90 -20.95
N ASP A 228 1.88 4.81 -19.78
CA ASP A 228 1.70 5.93 -18.86
C ASP A 228 2.54 5.63 -17.60
N PRO A 229 3.46 6.50 -17.18
CA PRO A 229 4.32 6.27 -16.04
C PRO A 229 3.58 6.49 -14.72
N VAL A 230 2.56 5.68 -14.48
CA VAL A 230 1.68 5.72 -13.30
C VAL A 230 1.46 4.32 -12.76
N PHE A 231 1.14 4.23 -11.47
CA PHE A 231 0.46 3.06 -10.94
C PHE A 231 -0.69 3.49 -10.02
N THR A 232 -1.69 2.62 -9.87
CA THR A 232 -2.85 2.87 -9.02
C THR A 232 -3.04 1.79 -7.99
N VAL A 233 -3.67 2.13 -6.88
CA VAL A 233 -3.95 1.26 -5.74
C VAL A 233 -5.45 1.31 -5.45
N ASP A 234 -6.10 0.17 -5.54
CA ASP A 234 -7.49 -0.06 -5.14
C ASP A 234 -7.52 -1.19 -4.11
N MET A 235 -7.24 -0.87 -2.85
CA MET A 235 -7.34 -1.81 -1.73
C MET A 235 -8.79 -1.92 -1.29
N ARG A 236 -9.24 -3.11 -0.87
CA ARG A 236 -10.63 -3.37 -0.48
C ARG A 236 -10.70 -4.03 0.89
N ARG A 237 -11.49 -3.50 1.79
CA ARG A 237 -11.72 -4.13 3.09
C ARG A 237 -12.35 -5.50 2.90
N ASN A 238 -11.78 -6.53 3.52
CA ASN A 238 -12.23 -7.92 3.44
C ASN A 238 -12.31 -8.54 2.02
N ALA A 239 -11.66 -7.95 1.03
CA ALA A 239 -11.68 -8.41 -0.35
C ALA A 239 -10.31 -8.30 -1.02
N THR A 240 -10.19 -8.86 -2.23
CA THR A 240 -8.99 -8.73 -3.07
C THR A 240 -8.87 -7.29 -3.55
N GLY A 241 -7.72 -6.68 -3.28
CA GLY A 241 -7.32 -5.40 -3.84
C GLY A 241 -6.64 -5.55 -5.20
N ARG A 242 -6.26 -4.43 -5.80
CA ARG A 242 -5.61 -4.42 -7.11
C ARG A 242 -4.62 -3.25 -7.21
N PHE A 243 -3.47 -3.53 -7.81
CA PHE A 243 -2.48 -2.55 -8.20
C PHE A 243 -2.37 -2.59 -9.72
N ASP A 244 -2.66 -1.48 -10.39
CA ASP A 244 -2.56 -1.33 -11.84
C ASP A 244 -1.35 -0.49 -12.19
N PHE A 245 -0.58 -0.92 -13.17
CA PHE A 245 0.63 -0.23 -13.63
C PHE A 245 0.49 0.13 -15.11
N GLY A 246 0.87 1.36 -15.48
CA GLY A 246 0.86 1.85 -16.84
C GLY A 246 -0.47 2.41 -17.33
N TYR A 247 -1.46 2.54 -16.47
CA TYR A 247 -2.75 3.17 -16.76
C TYR A 247 -3.54 3.49 -15.50
N ILE A 248 -4.55 4.34 -15.63
CA ILE A 248 -5.54 4.64 -14.60
C ILE A 248 -6.89 4.09 -15.06
N ASP A 249 -7.52 3.28 -14.23
CA ASP A 249 -8.89 2.80 -14.44
C ASP A 249 -9.88 3.72 -13.70
N GLU A 250 -10.29 4.80 -14.37
CA GLU A 250 -11.20 5.80 -13.78
C GLU A 250 -12.57 5.22 -13.37
N SER A 251 -12.95 4.04 -13.90
CA SER A 251 -14.21 3.38 -13.50
C SER A 251 -14.21 2.88 -12.05
N ARG A 252 -13.05 2.86 -11.40
CA ARG A 252 -12.88 2.49 -9.98
C ARG A 252 -13.00 3.67 -9.03
N ALA A 253 -12.92 4.87 -9.57
CA ALA A 253 -13.12 6.11 -8.84
C ALA A 253 -14.60 6.50 -8.88
N LYS A 254 -15.13 6.92 -7.73
CA LYS A 254 -16.52 7.45 -7.62
C LYS A 254 -16.61 8.90 -8.09
N ASP A 255 -15.51 9.62 -8.01
CA ASP A 255 -15.37 11.02 -8.37
C ASP A 255 -14.07 11.28 -9.14
N ASN A 256 -13.83 12.52 -9.53
CA ASN A 256 -12.62 12.88 -10.26
C ASN A 256 -11.38 12.76 -9.38
N ILE A 257 -10.29 12.24 -9.93
CA ILE A 257 -9.00 12.17 -9.25
C ILE A 257 -8.44 13.58 -9.07
N SER A 258 -8.18 13.97 -7.83
CA SER A 258 -7.51 15.21 -7.48
C SER A 258 -6.04 14.96 -7.15
N TRP A 259 -5.15 15.70 -7.81
CA TRP A 259 -3.71 15.48 -7.74
C TRP A 259 -3.03 16.43 -6.76
N MET A 260 -2.17 15.88 -5.91
CA MET A 260 -1.32 16.60 -4.96
C MET A 260 0.14 16.40 -5.34
N ALA A 261 0.93 17.48 -5.36
CA ALA A 261 2.38 17.35 -5.52
C ALA A 261 2.99 16.70 -4.28
N THR A 262 3.96 15.81 -4.49
CA THR A 262 4.74 15.26 -3.38
C THR A 262 5.93 16.18 -3.08
N ARG A 263 6.46 16.08 -1.86
CA ARG A 263 7.71 16.77 -1.49
C ARG A 263 8.87 16.27 -2.35
N GLU A 264 9.57 17.19 -3.02
CA GLU A 264 10.60 16.85 -4.04
C GLU A 264 11.81 16.13 -3.45
N ASP A 265 12.26 16.56 -2.27
CA ASP A 265 13.44 16.02 -1.57
C ASP A 265 13.14 14.79 -0.70
N SER A 266 11.88 14.35 -0.67
CA SER A 266 11.50 13.12 0.01
C SER A 266 11.63 11.90 -0.91
N PRO A 267 12.12 10.81 -0.35
CA PRO A 267 12.10 9.50 -1.00
C PRO A 267 10.73 8.83 -0.98
N HIS A 268 9.84 9.32 -0.15
CA HIS A 268 8.51 8.78 0.05
C HIS A 268 7.45 9.58 -0.71
N TRP A 269 6.25 9.04 -0.78
CA TRP A 269 5.08 9.70 -1.36
C TRP A 269 4.43 10.63 -0.34
N ASP A 270 5.19 11.68 0.06
CA ASP A 270 4.74 12.65 1.04
C ASP A 270 3.91 13.74 0.39
N VAL A 271 2.69 13.92 0.87
CA VAL A 271 1.75 14.96 0.45
C VAL A 271 1.34 15.84 1.62
N THR A 272 0.96 17.07 1.34
CA THR A 272 0.55 18.02 2.39
C THR A 272 -0.96 18.20 2.37
N PHE A 273 -1.61 17.90 3.49
CA PHE A 273 -2.99 18.26 3.78
C PHE A 273 -3.05 19.55 4.60
N ASP A 274 -4.12 20.33 4.45
CA ASP A 274 -4.28 21.61 5.16
C ASP A 274 -5.61 21.76 5.90
N THR A 275 -6.54 20.84 5.66
CA THR A 275 -7.89 20.94 6.21
C THR A 275 -8.46 19.55 6.48
N THR A 276 -8.88 19.33 7.71
CA THR A 276 -9.44 18.07 8.21
C THR A 276 -10.78 18.32 8.93
N ALA A 277 -11.69 17.37 8.82
CA ALA A 277 -12.92 17.35 9.59
C ALA A 277 -13.35 15.91 9.90
N TRP A 278 -14.33 15.76 10.78
CA TRP A 278 -15.05 14.50 10.95
C TRP A 278 -16.53 14.75 11.17
N THR A 279 -17.35 13.76 10.86
CA THR A 279 -18.79 13.79 11.15
C THR A 279 -19.00 13.60 12.66
N GLY A 280 -20.01 14.25 13.25
CA GLY A 280 -20.26 14.14 14.67
C GLY A 280 -21.19 15.24 15.14
N PHE A 281 -21.22 15.52 16.44
CA PHE A 281 -22.10 16.50 17.04
C PHE A 281 -21.92 17.92 16.47
N ARG A 282 -20.72 18.22 15.95
CA ARG A 282 -20.38 19.43 15.22
C ARG A 282 -19.35 19.14 14.15
N GLN A 283 -19.80 18.96 12.92
CA GLN A 283 -18.85 18.94 11.80
C GLN A 283 -18.19 20.31 11.67
N VAL A 284 -16.94 20.41 12.09
CA VAL A 284 -16.13 21.63 11.98
C VAL A 284 -14.90 21.33 11.14
N TRP A 285 -14.74 22.06 10.05
CA TRP A 285 -13.51 22.04 9.28
C TRP A 285 -12.41 22.77 10.04
N MET A 286 -11.32 22.07 10.28
CA MET A 286 -10.16 22.63 10.97
C MET A 286 -9.04 22.86 9.96
N ALA A 287 -8.53 24.08 9.93
CA ALA A 287 -7.30 24.40 9.22
C ALA A 287 -6.12 23.89 10.05
N HIS A 288 -5.50 22.82 9.59
CA HIS A 288 -4.32 22.22 10.20
C HIS A 288 -3.44 21.63 9.12
N THR A 289 -2.31 22.24 8.86
CA THR A 289 -1.38 21.81 7.82
C THR A 289 -0.45 20.75 8.36
N PHE A 290 -0.42 19.59 7.70
CA PHE A 290 0.51 18.51 8.01
C PHE A 290 0.93 17.76 6.74
N GLU A 291 2.10 17.19 6.79
CA GLU A 291 2.61 16.32 5.74
C GLU A 291 2.37 14.86 6.16
N ALA A 292 1.99 14.02 5.19
CA ALA A 292 1.74 12.61 5.41
C ALA A 292 2.34 11.75 4.29
N THR A 293 2.94 10.63 4.67
CA THR A 293 3.40 9.59 3.76
C THR A 293 2.26 8.65 3.41
N ILE A 294 2.07 8.38 2.12
CA ILE A 294 1.07 7.43 1.62
C ILE A 294 1.70 6.04 1.56
N ASP A 295 1.30 5.15 2.47
CA ASP A 295 2.02 3.90 2.71
C ASP A 295 1.12 2.66 2.77
N THR A 296 1.15 1.84 1.71
CA THR A 296 0.47 0.53 1.64
C THR A 296 1.16 -0.58 2.43
N GLY A 297 2.31 -0.31 3.01
CA GLY A 297 3.06 -1.21 3.88
C GLY A 297 2.84 -0.93 5.37
N THR A 298 1.95 -0.01 5.72
CA THR A 298 1.53 0.30 7.09
C THR A 298 0.02 0.18 7.21
N THR A 299 -0.44 -0.62 8.16
CA THR A 299 -1.88 -0.89 8.35
C THR A 299 -2.60 0.31 8.94
N LEU A 300 -2.08 0.89 10.02
CA LEU A 300 -2.76 1.92 10.81
C LEU A 300 -2.66 3.30 10.16
N LEU A 301 -3.59 4.17 10.56
CA LEU A 301 -3.58 5.59 10.22
C LEU A 301 -2.97 6.37 11.38
N PHE A 302 -1.87 7.09 11.14
CA PHE A 302 -1.21 7.94 12.13
C PHE A 302 -1.35 9.40 11.72
N LEU A 303 -2.04 10.20 12.52
CA LEU A 303 -2.20 11.64 12.32
C LEU A 303 -1.46 12.44 13.41
N PRO A 304 -1.21 13.76 13.18
CA PRO A 304 -0.74 14.65 14.23
C PRO A 304 -1.51 14.45 15.53
N GLY A 305 -0.80 14.41 16.67
CA GLY A 305 -1.37 13.97 17.93
C GLY A 305 -2.56 14.80 18.41
N ASP A 306 -2.57 16.12 18.11
CA ASP A 306 -3.69 17.00 18.38
C ASP A 306 -4.94 16.62 17.54
N LEU A 307 -4.78 16.34 16.23
CA LEU A 307 -5.90 15.90 15.38
C LEU A 307 -6.45 14.54 15.83
N ALA A 308 -5.57 13.57 16.10
CA ALA A 308 -5.98 12.25 16.58
C ALA A 308 -6.72 12.36 17.93
N SER A 309 -6.18 13.13 18.86
CA SER A 309 -6.81 13.38 20.17
C SER A 309 -8.17 14.04 20.04
N MET A 310 -8.29 15.09 19.21
CA MET A 310 -9.55 15.78 19.00
C MET A 310 -10.62 14.89 18.38
N TYR A 311 -10.25 14.04 17.42
CA TYR A 311 -11.16 13.05 16.86
C TYR A 311 -11.72 12.10 17.93
N TRP A 312 -10.82 11.51 18.74
CA TRP A 312 -11.22 10.53 19.75
C TRP A 312 -11.97 11.16 20.94
N TYR A 313 -11.73 12.44 21.28
CA TYR A 313 -12.52 13.14 22.29
C TYR A 313 -14.01 13.25 21.96
N ASP A 314 -14.37 13.19 20.68
CA ASP A 314 -15.78 13.16 20.24
C ASP A 314 -16.42 11.75 20.38
N VAL A 315 -15.63 10.72 20.69
CA VAL A 315 -16.12 9.35 20.90
C VAL A 315 -16.35 9.13 22.40
N PRO A 316 -17.59 8.82 22.83
CA PRO A 316 -17.90 8.65 24.25
C PRO A 316 -17.09 7.52 24.89
N ASP A 317 -16.65 7.76 26.12
CA ASP A 317 -15.90 6.81 26.95
C ASP A 317 -14.59 6.31 26.30
N MET A 318 -13.98 7.08 25.38
CA MET A 318 -12.65 6.78 24.83
C MET A 318 -11.63 6.70 25.97
N ARG A 319 -10.60 5.88 25.77
CA ARG A 319 -9.47 5.73 26.68
C ARG A 319 -8.16 5.72 25.92
N VAL A 320 -7.07 5.96 26.64
CA VAL A 320 -5.71 5.74 26.14
C VAL A 320 -5.06 4.57 26.86
N ASP A 321 -4.26 3.81 26.15
CA ASP A 321 -3.45 2.74 26.75
C ASP A 321 -1.99 3.22 26.83
N PRO A 322 -1.50 3.59 28.05
CA PRO A 322 -0.16 4.12 28.22
C PRO A 322 0.96 3.11 27.92
N ARG A 323 0.64 1.81 27.89
CA ARG A 323 1.62 0.78 27.54
C ARG A 323 2.05 0.84 26.09
N LEU A 324 1.20 1.40 25.21
CA LEU A 324 1.43 1.52 23.79
C LEU A 324 1.40 2.99 23.35
N GLY A 325 2.20 3.84 24.02
CA GLY A 325 2.37 5.25 23.64
C GLY A 325 1.07 6.05 23.64
N ASP A 326 0.20 5.81 24.64
CA ASP A 326 -1.13 6.44 24.78
C ASP A 326 -2.05 6.13 23.57
N SER A 327 -1.97 4.92 23.04
CA SER A 327 -2.83 4.48 21.93
C SER A 327 -4.30 4.53 22.29
N PHE A 328 -5.12 5.03 21.35
CA PHE A 328 -6.55 5.26 21.54
C PHE A 328 -7.36 3.96 21.48
N THR A 329 -8.26 3.82 22.45
CA THR A 329 -9.26 2.75 22.53
C THR A 329 -10.65 3.36 22.78
N PHE A 330 -11.68 2.64 22.42
CA PHE A 330 -13.06 3.10 22.56
C PHE A 330 -14.00 1.91 22.80
N PRO A 331 -15.21 2.11 23.37
CA PRO A 331 -16.17 1.01 23.55
C PRO A 331 -16.59 0.41 22.21
N CYS A 332 -16.42 -0.90 22.02
CA CYS A 332 -16.71 -1.61 20.77
C CYS A 332 -18.15 -1.44 20.26
N LYS A 333 -19.09 -1.14 21.16
CA LYS A 333 -20.50 -0.85 20.80
C LYS A 333 -20.65 0.31 19.81
N PHE A 334 -19.63 1.20 19.71
CA PHE A 334 -19.61 2.32 18.79
C PHE A 334 -18.89 2.04 17.47
N SER A 335 -18.43 0.80 17.22
CA SER A 335 -17.65 0.44 16.03
C SER A 335 -18.32 0.83 14.70
N ASN A 336 -19.65 0.80 14.63
CA ASN A 336 -20.40 1.18 13.44
C ASN A 336 -20.88 2.66 13.47
N ASP A 337 -20.72 3.34 14.59
CA ASP A 337 -21.17 4.71 14.83
C ASP A 337 -20.01 5.70 15.00
N LEU A 338 -18.79 5.27 14.71
CA LEU A 338 -17.63 6.17 14.74
C LEU A 338 -17.81 7.29 13.71
N PRO A 339 -17.37 8.52 14.01
CA PRO A 339 -17.40 9.62 13.05
C PRO A 339 -16.59 9.31 11.80
N ASP A 340 -17.10 9.67 10.61
CA ASP A 340 -16.27 9.61 9.39
C ASP A 340 -15.20 10.69 9.43
N LEU A 341 -14.00 10.32 9.02
CA LEU A 341 -12.88 11.24 8.91
C LEU A 341 -12.80 11.79 7.48
N MET A 342 -12.55 13.09 7.35
CA MET A 342 -12.55 13.77 6.06
C MET A 342 -11.30 14.64 5.90
N PHE A 343 -10.70 14.58 4.70
CA PHE A 343 -9.61 15.47 4.30
C PHE A 343 -10.05 16.26 3.07
N LYS A 344 -9.80 17.57 3.07
CA LYS A 344 -9.96 18.39 1.88
C LYS A 344 -8.66 18.35 1.06
N VAL A 345 -8.78 18.12 -0.25
CA VAL A 345 -7.60 18.21 -1.13
C VAL A 345 -7.24 19.68 -1.30
N PRO A 346 -6.02 20.10 -0.95
CA PRO A 346 -5.62 21.51 -0.96
C PRO A 346 -5.87 22.19 -2.31
N GLY A 347 -6.40 23.41 -2.26
CA GLY A 347 -6.71 24.19 -3.46
C GLY A 347 -7.93 23.73 -4.27
N THR A 348 -8.70 22.77 -3.76
CA THR A 348 -9.92 22.24 -4.40
C THR A 348 -11.11 22.23 -3.43
N GLU A 349 -12.30 21.91 -3.93
CA GLU A 349 -13.47 21.59 -3.10
C GLU A 349 -13.64 20.08 -2.88
N HIS A 350 -12.70 19.26 -3.37
CA HIS A 350 -12.77 17.82 -3.27
C HIS A 350 -12.49 17.35 -1.84
N VAL A 351 -13.39 16.53 -1.30
CA VAL A 351 -13.33 15.95 0.04
C VAL A 351 -13.13 14.46 -0.06
N LEU A 352 -12.03 13.99 0.48
CA LEU A 352 -11.75 12.56 0.68
C LEU A 352 -12.39 12.13 2.00
N ARG A 353 -13.11 11.03 1.99
CA ARG A 353 -13.87 10.55 3.14
C ARG A 353 -13.47 9.13 3.51
N ILE A 354 -13.18 8.91 4.78
CA ILE A 354 -12.88 7.61 5.36
C ILE A 354 -14.01 7.26 6.33
N PRO A 355 -14.75 6.16 6.09
CA PRO A 355 -15.87 5.78 6.95
C PRO A 355 -15.43 5.54 8.39
N GLY A 356 -16.22 6.01 9.34
CA GLY A 356 -15.99 5.75 10.75
C GLY A 356 -15.80 4.27 11.08
N PRO A 357 -16.62 3.34 10.55
CA PRO A 357 -16.43 1.90 10.77
C PRO A 357 -15.07 1.33 10.34
N TYR A 358 -14.36 2.01 9.42
CA TYR A 358 -12.99 1.61 9.03
C TYR A 358 -11.96 1.94 10.12
N LEU A 359 -12.26 2.92 10.97
CA LEU A 359 -11.42 3.31 12.11
C LEU A 359 -11.60 2.42 13.34
N SER A 360 -12.52 1.45 13.30
CA SER A 360 -12.63 0.38 14.29
C SER A 360 -11.72 -0.77 13.90
N TYR A 361 -10.68 -1.07 14.71
CA TYR A 361 -9.67 -2.04 14.30
C TYR A 361 -9.94 -3.45 14.86
N SER A 362 -9.75 -3.66 16.18
CA SER A 362 -9.96 -4.96 16.84
C SER A 362 -10.31 -4.78 18.31
N THR A 363 -10.82 -5.81 18.95
CA THR A 363 -10.99 -5.82 20.41
C THR A 363 -9.63 -5.75 21.10
N THR A 364 -9.58 -5.13 22.29
CA THR A 364 -8.37 -5.15 23.12
C THR A 364 -8.22 -6.50 23.81
N ASP A 365 -6.98 -6.89 24.12
CA ASP A 365 -6.69 -8.19 24.74
C ASP A 365 -7.17 -8.28 26.21
N ASN A 366 -7.27 -7.12 26.89
CA ASN A 366 -7.57 -7.06 28.32
C ASN A 366 -9.04 -6.74 28.64
N ASP A 367 -9.79 -6.22 27.68
CA ASP A 367 -11.18 -5.80 27.86
C ASP A 367 -11.93 -5.96 26.52
N SER A 368 -12.72 -7.02 26.41
CA SER A 368 -13.48 -7.32 25.18
C SER A 368 -14.57 -6.30 24.85
N ASP A 369 -14.93 -5.42 25.81
CA ASP A 369 -15.89 -4.33 25.59
C ASP A 369 -15.22 -3.11 24.92
N TYR A 370 -13.87 -3.09 24.89
CA TYR A 370 -13.08 -2.03 24.26
C TYR A 370 -12.40 -2.50 22.99
N CYS A 371 -12.39 -1.62 22.00
CA CYS A 371 -11.74 -1.81 20.72
C CYS A 371 -10.57 -0.82 20.54
N TRP A 372 -9.53 -1.26 19.84
CA TRP A 372 -8.46 -0.39 19.36
C TRP A 372 -8.96 0.50 18.23
N GLY A 373 -8.62 1.77 18.30
CA GLY A 373 -8.82 2.70 17.18
C GLY A 373 -7.79 2.43 16.07
N GLY A 374 -8.23 2.47 14.84
CA GLY A 374 -7.34 2.41 13.67
C GLY A 374 -6.61 3.71 13.37
N LEU A 375 -7.13 4.83 13.87
CA LEU A 375 -6.49 6.13 13.88
C LEU A 375 -5.71 6.30 15.19
N GLN A 376 -4.41 6.61 15.09
CA GLN A 376 -3.50 6.77 16.21
C GLN A 376 -2.70 8.07 16.12
N SER A 377 -2.06 8.46 17.22
CA SER A 377 -1.15 9.61 17.27
C SER A 377 0.18 9.30 16.57
N ALA A 378 0.64 10.22 15.74
CA ALA A 378 1.96 10.17 15.11
C ALA A 378 3.10 10.68 15.99
N GLU A 379 2.83 11.16 17.22
CA GLU A 379 3.86 11.80 18.06
C GLU A 379 5.00 10.85 18.40
N SER A 380 4.68 9.62 18.80
CA SER A 380 5.69 8.60 19.11
C SER A 380 6.41 8.08 17.87
N LEU A 381 5.75 8.14 16.70
CA LEU A 381 6.29 7.69 15.42
C LEU A 381 7.20 8.77 14.78
N GLY A 382 6.86 10.04 14.97
CA GLY A 382 7.57 11.18 14.41
C GLY A 382 7.31 11.43 12.92
N VAL A 383 6.38 10.70 12.31
CA VAL A 383 5.93 10.84 10.93
C VAL A 383 4.44 10.51 10.84
N THR A 384 3.69 11.31 10.07
CA THR A 384 2.28 11.07 9.78
C THR A 384 2.16 10.05 8.64
N ILE A 385 1.31 9.04 8.80
CA ILE A 385 1.14 7.96 7.82
C ILE A 385 -0.33 7.81 7.46
N ILE A 386 -0.62 7.87 6.17
CA ILE A 386 -1.91 7.44 5.61
C ILE A 386 -1.75 5.97 5.19
N GLY A 387 -2.11 5.08 6.10
CA GLY A 387 -1.97 3.62 5.91
C GLY A 387 -3.23 2.96 5.38
N ASP A 388 -3.23 1.63 5.38
CA ASP A 388 -4.25 0.77 4.75
C ASP A 388 -5.68 1.08 5.20
N ILE A 389 -5.87 1.42 6.47
CA ILE A 389 -7.20 1.79 7.00
C ILE A 389 -7.83 2.91 6.17
N ALA A 390 -7.07 3.95 5.82
CA ALA A 390 -7.55 5.03 4.98
C ALA A 390 -7.55 4.65 3.49
N LEU A 391 -6.51 3.95 3.03
CA LEU A 391 -6.34 3.58 1.62
C LEU A 391 -7.42 2.61 1.14
N LYS A 392 -7.99 1.80 2.03
CA LYS A 392 -9.15 0.94 1.72
C LYS A 392 -10.41 1.73 1.37
N ALA A 393 -10.52 2.98 1.79
CA ALA A 393 -11.63 3.86 1.46
C ALA A 393 -11.41 4.69 0.17
N LEU A 394 -10.17 4.74 -0.33
CA LEU A 394 -9.75 5.64 -1.40
C LEU A 394 -9.22 4.87 -2.62
N TYR A 395 -9.42 5.43 -3.80
CA TYR A 395 -8.68 5.07 -5.01
C TYR A 395 -7.49 6.01 -5.15
N VAL A 396 -6.29 5.46 -5.19
CA VAL A 396 -5.05 6.25 -5.15
C VAL A 396 -4.22 6.00 -6.40
N ALA A 397 -3.71 7.06 -7.02
CA ALA A 397 -2.85 7.01 -8.21
C ALA A 397 -1.51 7.69 -7.91
N PHE A 398 -0.43 7.07 -8.35
CA PHE A 398 0.95 7.55 -8.18
C PHE A 398 1.55 7.87 -9.54
N ASP A 399 1.84 9.15 -9.78
CA ASP A 399 2.47 9.63 -11.00
C ASP A 399 3.99 9.62 -10.86
N LEU A 400 4.63 8.69 -11.55
CA LEU A 400 6.06 8.46 -11.51
C LEU A 400 6.85 9.51 -12.29
N GLU A 401 6.20 10.27 -13.17
CA GLU A 401 6.85 11.29 -13.99
C GLU A 401 6.83 12.65 -13.33
N ASN A 402 5.66 13.04 -12.79
CA ASN A 402 5.46 14.37 -12.23
C ASN A 402 5.55 14.40 -10.70
N ASN A 403 5.87 13.28 -10.05
CA ASN A 403 5.94 13.16 -8.58
C ASN A 403 4.67 13.66 -7.89
N LYS A 404 3.52 13.08 -8.24
CA LYS A 404 2.22 13.43 -7.68
C LYS A 404 1.51 12.20 -7.16
N VAL A 405 0.65 12.41 -6.17
CA VAL A 405 -0.34 11.42 -5.74
C VAL A 405 -1.73 11.97 -6.03
N GLY A 406 -2.52 11.18 -6.71
CA GLY A 406 -3.92 11.47 -7.02
C GLY A 406 -4.85 10.67 -6.11
N PHE A 407 -5.91 11.30 -5.64
CA PHE A 407 -6.91 10.68 -4.78
C PHE A 407 -8.31 10.84 -5.34
N ALA A 408 -9.11 9.81 -5.20
CA ALA A 408 -10.55 9.84 -5.40
C ALA A 408 -11.25 8.99 -4.34
N ASN A 409 -12.49 9.33 -4.02
CA ASN A 409 -13.36 8.40 -3.31
C ASN A 409 -13.71 7.22 -4.23
N LYS A 410 -14.17 6.12 -3.66
CA LYS A 410 -14.65 4.95 -4.42
C LYS A 410 -15.91 4.37 -3.79
N ASP A 411 -16.66 3.58 -4.54
CA ASP A 411 -17.78 2.84 -3.98
C ASP A 411 -17.27 1.73 -3.06
N LEU A 412 -17.85 1.65 -1.88
CA LEU A 412 -17.51 0.69 -0.83
C LEU A 412 -18.62 -0.34 -0.72
N ASP A 413 -18.31 -1.60 -1.05
CA ASP A 413 -19.28 -2.69 -1.09
C ASP A 413 -19.75 -3.14 0.29
N ASP A 414 -19.07 -2.73 1.36
CA ASP A 414 -19.30 -3.15 2.75
C ASP A 414 -19.93 -2.04 3.63
N ILE A 415 -20.29 -0.92 3.04
CA ILE A 415 -20.95 0.22 3.72
C ILE A 415 -22.16 0.64 2.90
N ASP A 416 -23.34 0.54 3.50
CA ASP A 416 -24.58 1.01 2.91
C ASP A 416 -24.57 2.55 2.81
N ASP A 417 -25.14 3.09 1.73
CA ASP A 417 -25.29 4.54 1.48
C ASP A 417 -23.98 5.36 1.45
N TRP A 418 -22.91 4.75 0.97
CA TRP A 418 -21.59 5.39 0.82
C TRP A 418 -21.41 6.21 -0.46
#